data_1315cece50ce50584cbce010e69eeba3
#
_entry.id   1315cece50ce50584cbce010e69eeba3
#
_cell.length_a   1.000
_cell.length_b   1.000
_cell.length_c   1.000
_cell.angle_alpha   90.00
_cell.angle_beta   90.00
_cell.angle_gamma   90.00
#
_symmetry.space_group_name_H-M   'P 1'
#
loop_
_entity.id
_entity.type
_entity.pdbx_description
1 polymer ?
#
loop_
_entity_poly.entity_id
_entity_poly.type
_entity_poly.pdbx_seq_one_letter_code
_entity_poly.pdbx_strand_id
1 'polypeptide(L)'
;IDGASNNGVDQVRDLRETVRYAPAQGRFKVYIIDEVHMLSAAAFNALLKTLEEPPAHVKFIFATTDPQKVLPTIVSRCQRFDLKPIPEELIVTRLQLISAAEGIQADPAALACIARLADGGMRDAQSILDQMISFCGTTVTEPDVLEVYGLVSAAQVAELAGAVATGDQRRIVALVDACDAAGRDLVRLLTDLQAVFRSALLDAIARGGRSDQLGGGALTTEQLTRLLDALREGEGGVRLGLAEKINFEVTLLRAVEASRARAIDSLLKELTALAEEAPAADEKKKA
;
A
#
# COMPACT_ATOMS: atom_id res chain seq x y z
N ILE A 1 -5.97 18.27 22.06
CA ILE A 1 -7.25 18.72 21.44
C ILE A 1 -7.35 17.98 20.11
N ASP A 2 -8.43 17.28 19.88
CA ASP A 2 -8.75 16.66 18.62
C ASP A 2 -9.56 17.67 17.77
N GLY A 3 -9.02 18.04 16.61
CA GLY A 3 -9.65 18.98 15.67
C GLY A 3 -10.93 18.46 15.04
N ALA A 4 -11.12 17.14 14.94
CA ALA A 4 -12.36 16.55 14.41
C ALA A 4 -13.53 16.74 15.37
N SER A 5 -13.29 16.58 16.68
CA SER A 5 -14.32 16.73 17.75
C SER A 5 -14.47 18.17 18.22
N ASN A 6 -13.46 19.03 18.01
CA ASN A 6 -13.39 20.40 18.54
C ASN A 6 -13.11 21.42 17.44
N ASN A 7 -13.90 21.40 16.35
CA ASN A 7 -13.68 22.23 15.16
C ASN A 7 -14.30 23.64 15.25
N GLY A 8 -15.02 23.95 16.33
CA GLY A 8 -15.77 25.20 16.51
C GLY A 8 -14.89 26.39 16.91
N VAL A 9 -15.41 27.59 16.61
CA VAL A 9 -14.74 28.86 16.96
C VAL A 9 -14.67 29.06 18.47
N ASP A 10 -15.67 28.61 19.20
CA ASP A 10 -15.77 28.86 20.65
C ASP A 10 -14.72 28.07 21.41
N GLN A 11 -14.46 26.80 21.05
CA GLN A 11 -13.39 26.02 21.64
C GLN A 11 -11.99 26.65 21.40
N VAL A 12 -11.79 27.22 20.21
CA VAL A 12 -10.54 27.91 19.88
C VAL A 12 -10.42 29.25 20.63
N ARG A 13 -11.55 29.95 20.88
CA ARG A 13 -11.55 31.15 21.72
C ARG A 13 -11.20 30.86 23.17
N ASP A 14 -11.76 29.80 23.73
CA ASP A 14 -11.43 29.33 25.08
C ASP A 14 -9.94 28.97 25.18
N LEU A 15 -9.42 28.25 24.16
CA LEU A 15 -7.99 27.96 24.07
C LEU A 15 -7.17 29.26 24.08
N ARG A 16 -7.54 30.27 23.29
CA ARG A 16 -6.85 31.56 23.21
C ARG A 16 -6.86 32.33 24.55
N GLU A 17 -7.91 32.21 25.31
CA GLU A 17 -7.96 32.80 26.68
C GLU A 17 -6.96 32.09 27.60
N THR A 18 -6.90 30.78 27.55
CA THR A 18 -5.97 29.99 28.39
C THR A 18 -4.51 30.14 27.98
N VAL A 19 -4.18 30.53 26.76
CA VAL A 19 -2.83 30.79 26.24
C VAL A 19 -2.17 31.95 27.03
N ARG A 20 -2.93 32.91 27.51
CA ARG A 20 -2.39 34.09 28.23
C ARG A 20 -1.79 33.74 29.59
N TYR A 21 -2.20 32.62 30.17
CA TYR A 21 -1.73 32.24 31.54
C TYR A 21 -0.48 31.37 31.43
N ALA A 22 0.48 31.67 32.30
CA ALA A 22 1.68 30.87 32.44
C ALA A 22 1.35 29.42 32.85
N PRO A 23 2.22 28.45 32.52
CA PRO A 23 2.02 27.06 32.94
C PRO A 23 2.08 26.93 34.45
N ALA A 24 1.20 26.08 35.01
CA ALA A 24 1.22 25.80 36.48
C ALA A 24 2.47 24.98 36.86
N GLN A 25 2.98 24.18 35.94
CA GLN A 25 4.20 23.38 36.13
C GLN A 25 5.01 23.37 34.82
N GLY A 26 6.35 23.33 34.93
CA GLY A 26 7.25 23.29 33.81
C GLY A 26 7.52 24.65 33.17
N ARG A 27 8.32 24.64 32.10
CA ARG A 27 8.78 25.86 31.39
C ARG A 27 7.85 26.33 30.30
N PHE A 28 7.11 25.37 29.70
CA PHE A 28 6.28 25.62 28.52
C PHE A 28 4.89 25.02 28.71
N LYS A 29 3.89 25.70 28.16
CA LYS A 29 2.54 25.22 27.94
C LYS A 29 2.45 24.74 26.50
N VAL A 30 2.28 23.43 26.29
CA VAL A 30 2.24 22.81 24.96
C VAL A 30 0.81 22.49 24.58
N TYR A 31 0.37 23.01 23.45
CA TYR A 31 -0.93 22.71 22.85
C TYR A 31 -0.71 21.79 21.67
N ILE A 32 -1.24 20.57 21.74
CA ILE A 32 -1.24 19.59 20.65
C ILE A 32 -2.64 19.60 20.06
N ILE A 33 -2.74 19.95 18.77
CA ILE A 33 -3.99 19.92 18.01
C ILE A 33 -3.83 18.88 16.92
N ASP A 34 -4.52 17.77 17.12
CA ASP A 34 -4.55 16.67 16.17
C ASP A 34 -5.61 16.92 15.10
N GLU A 35 -5.40 16.38 13.89
CA GLU A 35 -6.24 16.58 12.70
C GLU A 35 -6.61 18.05 12.49
N VAL A 36 -5.61 18.91 12.57
CA VAL A 36 -5.80 20.38 12.54
C VAL A 36 -6.53 20.84 11.26
N HIS A 37 -6.44 20.10 10.17
CA HIS A 37 -7.15 20.41 8.92
C HIS A 37 -8.69 20.35 9.04
N MET A 38 -9.21 19.74 10.11
CA MET A 38 -10.65 19.66 10.40
C MET A 38 -11.20 20.93 11.06
N LEU A 39 -10.33 21.84 11.51
CA LEU A 39 -10.78 23.11 12.08
C LEU A 39 -11.51 23.96 11.03
N SER A 40 -12.56 24.65 11.45
CA SER A 40 -13.25 25.61 10.59
C SER A 40 -12.35 26.80 10.23
N ALA A 41 -12.58 27.44 9.09
CA ALA A 41 -11.84 28.63 8.68
C ALA A 41 -11.89 29.74 9.72
N ALA A 42 -13.00 29.87 10.43
CA ALA A 42 -13.17 30.84 11.49
C ALA A 42 -12.34 30.50 12.76
N ALA A 43 -12.20 29.20 13.09
CA ALA A 43 -11.34 28.70 14.15
C ALA A 43 -9.85 28.96 13.79
N PHE A 44 -9.43 28.67 12.57
CA PHE A 44 -8.09 29.02 12.09
C PHE A 44 -7.79 30.51 12.22
N ASN A 45 -8.71 31.38 11.79
CA ASN A 45 -8.54 32.84 11.88
C ASN A 45 -8.43 33.31 13.34
N ALA A 46 -9.13 32.65 14.26
CA ALA A 46 -9.01 32.97 15.69
C ALA A 46 -7.62 32.61 16.26
N LEU A 47 -6.94 31.61 15.71
CA LEU A 47 -5.57 31.24 16.12
C LEU A 47 -4.48 32.12 15.51
N LEU A 48 -4.71 32.76 14.36
CA LEU A 48 -3.69 33.49 13.62
C LEU A 48 -2.96 34.53 14.48
N LYS A 49 -3.69 35.36 15.24
CA LYS A 49 -3.06 36.37 16.11
C LYS A 49 -2.13 35.76 17.16
N THR A 50 -2.50 34.61 17.71
CA THR A 50 -1.70 33.91 18.71
C THR A 50 -0.48 33.23 18.11
N LEU A 51 -0.58 32.83 16.83
CA LEU A 51 0.54 32.22 16.08
C LEU A 51 1.51 33.28 15.52
N GLU A 52 1.02 34.50 15.30
CA GLU A 52 1.88 35.63 14.89
C GLU A 52 2.76 36.12 16.03
N GLU A 53 2.18 36.27 17.24
CA GLU A 53 2.88 36.73 18.43
C GLU A 53 2.62 35.76 19.60
N PRO A 54 3.19 34.53 19.56
CA PRO A 54 2.96 33.56 20.62
C PRO A 54 3.66 33.99 21.91
N PRO A 55 3.03 33.87 23.09
CA PRO A 55 3.71 34.08 24.35
C PRO A 55 4.92 33.15 24.46
N ALA A 56 6.03 33.63 25.04
CA ALA A 56 7.30 32.89 25.11
C ALA A 56 7.18 31.51 25.79
N HIS A 57 6.20 31.36 26.68
CA HIS A 57 5.92 30.12 27.39
C HIS A 57 4.99 29.16 26.66
N VAL A 58 4.52 29.50 25.44
CA VAL A 58 3.57 28.66 24.68
C VAL A 58 4.23 28.02 23.47
N LYS A 59 3.90 26.76 23.24
CA LYS A 59 4.28 26.00 22.03
C LYS A 59 3.03 25.33 21.45
N PHE A 60 2.88 25.44 20.13
CA PHE A 60 1.84 24.74 19.39
C PHE A 60 2.47 23.58 18.59
N ILE A 61 1.82 22.43 18.62
CA ILE A 61 2.12 21.27 17.78
C ILE A 61 0.84 20.94 17.02
N PHE A 62 0.88 21.06 15.70
CA PHE A 62 -0.22 20.71 14.82
C PHE A 62 0.10 19.38 14.15
N ALA A 63 -0.82 18.43 14.22
CA ALA A 63 -0.76 17.18 13.47
C ALA A 63 -1.86 17.15 12.41
N THR A 64 -1.56 16.61 11.24
CA THR A 64 -2.53 16.47 10.15
C THR A 64 -2.14 15.35 9.20
N THR A 65 -3.13 14.62 8.73
CA THR A 65 -3.00 13.67 7.62
C THR A 65 -3.11 14.35 6.25
N ASP A 66 -3.66 15.58 6.20
CA ASP A 66 -3.83 16.33 4.95
C ASP A 66 -3.27 17.76 5.07
N PRO A 67 -1.96 17.95 4.86
CA PRO A 67 -1.32 19.26 4.97
C PRO A 67 -1.80 20.27 3.91
N GLN A 68 -2.40 19.80 2.81
CA GLN A 68 -2.89 20.68 1.73
C GLN A 68 -4.15 21.45 2.14
N LYS A 69 -4.94 20.92 3.07
CA LYS A 69 -6.11 21.59 3.62
C LYS A 69 -5.79 22.63 4.71
N VAL A 70 -4.55 22.62 5.23
CA VAL A 70 -4.15 23.64 6.21
C VAL A 70 -3.87 24.96 5.51
N LEU A 71 -4.38 26.06 6.08
CA LEU A 71 -4.23 27.38 5.48
C LEU A 71 -2.74 27.75 5.31
N PRO A 72 -2.32 28.27 4.15
CA PRO A 72 -0.93 28.68 3.90
C PRO A 72 -0.41 29.69 4.93
N THR A 73 -1.30 30.53 5.47
CA THR A 73 -0.99 31.51 6.51
C THR A 73 -0.58 30.87 7.82
N ILE A 74 -1.05 29.65 8.14
CA ILE A 74 -0.63 28.86 9.30
C ILE A 74 0.70 28.16 8.98
N VAL A 75 0.77 27.47 7.83
CA VAL A 75 1.96 26.70 7.41
C VAL A 75 3.20 27.60 7.37
N SER A 76 3.07 28.85 6.90
CA SER A 76 4.18 29.80 6.81
C SER A 76 4.76 30.23 8.15
N ARG A 77 4.04 30.00 9.27
CA ARG A 77 4.45 30.34 10.64
C ARG A 77 4.86 29.12 11.45
N CYS A 78 4.84 27.94 10.84
CA CYS A 78 5.16 26.67 11.49
C CYS A 78 6.41 26.05 10.87
N GLN A 79 7.19 25.38 11.70
CA GLN A 79 8.18 24.43 11.21
C GLN A 79 7.48 23.14 10.82
N ARG A 80 7.65 22.69 9.56
CA ARG A 80 7.04 21.47 9.07
C ARG A 80 7.95 20.27 9.24
N PHE A 81 7.37 19.16 9.66
CA PHE A 81 7.99 17.85 9.75
C PHE A 81 7.11 16.82 9.05
N ASP A 82 7.62 16.21 8.00
CA ASP A 82 6.91 15.15 7.27
C ASP A 82 7.28 13.79 7.89
N LEU A 83 6.31 13.13 8.52
CA LEU A 83 6.46 11.79 9.06
C LEU A 83 6.22 10.76 7.94
N LYS A 84 7.10 9.77 7.88
CA LYS A 84 7.00 8.68 6.90
C LYS A 84 6.41 7.43 7.56
N PRO A 85 5.79 6.52 6.77
CA PRO A 85 5.45 5.20 7.26
C PRO A 85 6.67 4.51 7.89
N ILE A 86 6.45 3.79 8.96
CA ILE A 86 7.51 3.05 9.66
C ILE A 86 7.84 1.80 8.82
N PRO A 87 9.13 1.52 8.53
CA PRO A 87 9.54 0.29 7.85
C PRO A 87 9.05 -0.97 8.58
N GLU A 88 8.61 -1.98 7.83
CA GLU A 88 8.08 -3.24 8.38
C GLU A 88 9.03 -3.89 9.40
N GLU A 89 10.34 -3.90 9.11
CA GLU A 89 11.36 -4.47 10.00
C GLU A 89 11.40 -3.81 11.38
N LEU A 90 11.19 -2.50 11.43
CA LEU A 90 11.13 -1.77 12.70
C LEU A 90 9.81 -2.05 13.45
N ILE A 91 8.71 -2.22 12.73
CA ILE A 91 7.43 -2.63 13.33
C ILE A 91 7.57 -4.04 13.92
N VAL A 92 8.10 -4.99 13.15
CA VAL A 92 8.36 -6.37 13.64
C VAL A 92 9.23 -6.36 14.90
N THR A 93 10.34 -5.62 14.88
CA THR A 93 11.23 -5.50 16.04
C THR A 93 10.48 -4.97 17.27
N ARG A 94 9.63 -3.98 17.07
CA ARG A 94 8.85 -3.41 18.18
C ARG A 94 7.78 -4.38 18.69
N LEU A 95 7.08 -5.08 17.79
CA LEU A 95 6.10 -6.11 18.16
C LEU A 95 6.75 -7.26 18.93
N GLN A 96 7.96 -7.69 18.54
CA GLN A 96 8.75 -8.70 19.30
C GLN A 96 9.02 -8.26 20.74
N LEU A 97 9.44 -7.00 20.92
CA LEU A 97 9.68 -6.45 22.27
C LEU A 97 8.40 -6.42 23.11
N ILE A 98 7.27 -6.03 22.53
CA ILE A 98 5.98 -6.01 23.19
C ILE A 98 5.56 -7.43 23.56
N SER A 99 5.60 -8.36 22.61
CA SER A 99 5.24 -9.77 22.84
C SER A 99 6.08 -10.38 23.97
N ALA A 100 7.38 -10.14 23.98
CA ALA A 100 8.25 -10.63 25.05
C ALA A 100 7.91 -10.02 26.42
N ALA A 101 7.58 -8.73 26.48
CA ALA A 101 7.22 -8.04 27.73
C ALA A 101 5.86 -8.52 28.29
N GLU A 102 4.91 -8.84 27.42
CA GLU A 102 3.56 -9.31 27.76
C GLU A 102 3.48 -10.85 27.91
N GLY A 103 4.59 -11.57 27.69
CA GLY A 103 4.64 -13.03 27.77
C GLY A 103 3.90 -13.75 26.64
N ILE A 104 3.77 -13.11 25.48
CA ILE A 104 3.09 -13.62 24.29
C ILE A 104 4.10 -14.38 23.43
N GLN A 105 3.73 -15.60 23.01
CA GLN A 105 4.49 -16.39 22.05
C GLN A 105 3.96 -16.13 20.64
N ALA A 106 4.64 -15.24 19.92
CA ALA A 106 4.27 -14.91 18.56
C ALA A 106 5.35 -15.37 17.57
N ASP A 107 4.95 -16.10 16.54
CA ASP A 107 5.85 -16.52 15.48
C ASP A 107 6.41 -15.31 14.73
N PRO A 108 7.68 -15.31 14.32
CA PRO A 108 8.26 -14.24 13.51
C PRO A 108 7.47 -13.98 12.21
N ALA A 109 6.92 -15.03 11.59
CA ALA A 109 6.10 -14.93 10.39
C ALA A 109 4.74 -14.25 10.69
N ALA A 110 4.12 -14.54 11.86
CA ALA A 110 2.91 -13.85 12.31
C ALA A 110 3.16 -12.35 12.50
N LEU A 111 4.25 -11.98 13.17
CA LEU A 111 4.61 -10.59 13.39
C LEU A 111 4.93 -9.84 12.09
N ALA A 112 5.57 -10.49 11.12
CA ALA A 112 5.80 -9.95 9.79
C ALA A 112 4.47 -9.74 9.03
N CYS A 113 3.52 -10.67 9.16
CA CYS A 113 2.19 -10.54 8.58
C CYS A 113 1.43 -9.36 9.18
N ILE A 114 1.46 -9.20 10.51
CA ILE A 114 0.86 -8.05 11.23
C ILE A 114 1.50 -6.73 10.78
N ALA A 115 2.83 -6.68 10.65
CA ALA A 115 3.53 -5.47 10.22
C ALA A 115 3.13 -5.04 8.79
N ARG A 116 2.96 -6.00 7.88
CA ARG A 116 2.45 -5.74 6.52
C ARG A 116 1.01 -5.23 6.51
N LEU A 117 0.16 -5.79 7.38
CA LEU A 117 -1.23 -5.31 7.53
C LEU A 117 -1.30 -3.88 8.05
N ALA A 118 -0.39 -3.50 8.92
CA ALA A 118 -0.35 -2.19 9.55
C ALA A 118 0.13 -1.06 8.62
N ASP A 119 0.67 -1.37 7.45
CA ASP A 119 1.08 -0.42 6.40
C ASP A 119 1.85 0.80 6.93
N GLY A 120 2.84 0.55 7.81
CA GLY A 120 3.66 1.58 8.42
C GLY A 120 3.07 2.26 9.66
N GLY A 121 1.88 1.88 10.12
CA GLY A 121 1.21 2.39 11.32
C GLY A 121 1.55 1.56 12.56
N MET A 122 2.32 2.09 13.52
CA MET A 122 2.61 1.35 14.76
C MET A 122 1.35 1.12 15.61
N ARG A 123 0.44 2.08 15.66
CA ARG A 123 -0.83 1.95 16.39
C ARG A 123 -1.68 0.82 15.82
N ASP A 124 -1.75 0.75 14.48
CA ASP A 124 -2.52 -0.30 13.80
C ASP A 124 -1.87 -1.66 14.03
N ALA A 125 -0.54 -1.77 13.97
CA ALA A 125 0.18 -2.99 14.27
C ALA A 125 -0.09 -3.51 15.69
N GLN A 126 -0.11 -2.62 16.68
CA GLN A 126 -0.43 -2.98 18.06
C GLN A 126 -1.90 -3.39 18.21
N SER A 127 -2.82 -2.67 17.58
CA SER A 127 -4.25 -3.00 17.61
C SER A 127 -4.53 -4.37 16.97
N ILE A 128 -3.84 -4.69 15.86
CA ILE A 128 -3.92 -6.00 15.22
C ILE A 128 -3.37 -7.08 16.17
N LEU A 129 -2.22 -6.86 16.81
CA LEU A 129 -1.66 -7.82 17.76
C LEU A 129 -2.59 -8.06 18.95
N ASP A 130 -3.18 -7.02 19.53
CA ASP A 130 -4.15 -7.12 20.63
C ASP A 130 -5.40 -7.91 20.21
N GLN A 131 -5.86 -7.71 18.98
CA GLN A 131 -6.97 -8.46 18.41
C GLN A 131 -6.60 -9.95 18.27
N MET A 132 -5.40 -10.25 17.77
CA MET A 132 -4.91 -11.62 17.65
C MET A 132 -4.78 -12.31 19.01
N ILE A 133 -4.27 -11.60 20.04
CA ILE A 133 -4.20 -12.12 21.41
C ILE A 133 -5.61 -12.44 21.94
N SER A 134 -6.58 -11.58 21.66
CA SER A 134 -7.96 -11.77 22.07
C SER A 134 -8.60 -12.98 21.40
N PHE A 135 -8.19 -13.33 20.19
CA PHE A 135 -8.72 -14.43 19.40
C PHE A 135 -8.01 -15.77 19.69
N CYS A 136 -6.67 -15.77 19.69
CA CYS A 136 -5.83 -16.98 19.79
C CYS A 136 -5.26 -17.21 21.21
N GLY A 137 -5.39 -16.26 22.12
CA GLY A 137 -4.73 -16.28 23.43
C GLY A 137 -3.26 -15.86 23.35
N THR A 138 -2.41 -16.51 24.17
CA THR A 138 -1.01 -16.14 24.30
C THR A 138 -0.08 -16.68 23.21
N THR A 139 -0.59 -17.49 22.29
CA THR A 139 0.18 -18.06 21.18
C THR A 139 -0.42 -17.57 19.87
N VAL A 140 0.35 -16.80 19.09
CA VAL A 140 -0.08 -16.22 17.81
C VAL A 140 0.79 -16.81 16.70
N THR A 141 0.18 -17.53 15.76
CA THR A 141 0.85 -18.13 14.60
C THR A 141 0.48 -17.43 13.29
N GLU A 142 1.31 -17.58 12.25
CA GLU A 142 0.99 -17.04 10.92
C GLU A 142 -0.36 -17.53 10.40
N PRO A 143 -0.71 -18.84 10.43
CA PRO A 143 -2.01 -19.33 10.01
C PRO A 143 -3.18 -18.63 10.70
N ASP A 144 -3.06 -18.34 12.01
CA ASP A 144 -4.12 -17.65 12.76
C ASP A 144 -4.35 -16.22 12.19
N VAL A 145 -3.26 -15.49 11.91
CA VAL A 145 -3.36 -14.15 11.33
C VAL A 145 -3.98 -14.20 9.93
N LEU A 146 -3.57 -15.18 9.11
CA LEU A 146 -4.11 -15.37 7.77
C LEU A 146 -5.61 -15.72 7.80
N GLU A 147 -6.04 -16.52 8.78
CA GLU A 147 -7.44 -16.91 8.94
C GLU A 147 -8.31 -15.75 9.39
N VAL A 148 -7.92 -15.05 10.46
CA VAL A 148 -8.69 -13.93 11.04
C VAL A 148 -8.87 -12.79 10.06
N TYR A 149 -7.85 -12.50 9.26
CA TYR A 149 -7.87 -11.39 8.28
C TYR A 149 -8.20 -11.84 6.86
N GLY A 150 -8.54 -13.11 6.65
CA GLY A 150 -8.86 -13.63 5.32
C GLY A 150 -7.71 -13.53 4.31
N LEU A 151 -6.46 -13.52 4.78
CA LEU A 151 -5.30 -13.34 3.93
C LEU A 151 -4.87 -14.63 3.25
N VAL A 152 -4.13 -14.48 2.17
CA VAL A 152 -3.48 -15.58 1.45
C VAL A 152 -2.00 -15.64 1.85
N SER A 153 -1.47 -16.85 2.06
CA SER A 153 -0.07 -17.02 2.42
C SER A 153 0.87 -16.55 1.29
N ALA A 154 2.08 -16.13 1.64
CA ALA A 154 3.08 -15.71 0.66
C ALA A 154 3.39 -16.81 -0.37
N ALA A 155 3.35 -18.07 0.04
CA ALA A 155 3.55 -19.23 -0.84
C ALA A 155 2.42 -19.34 -1.88
N GLN A 156 1.16 -19.18 -1.48
CA GLN A 156 0.00 -19.20 -2.38
C GLN A 156 -0.01 -18.00 -3.32
N VAL A 157 0.36 -16.80 -2.84
CA VAL A 157 0.53 -15.61 -3.68
C VAL A 157 1.59 -15.86 -4.75
N ALA A 158 2.75 -16.42 -4.36
CA ALA A 158 3.83 -16.75 -5.29
C ALA A 158 3.40 -17.81 -6.32
N GLU A 159 2.63 -18.81 -5.89
CA GLU A 159 2.09 -19.84 -6.78
C GLU A 159 1.13 -19.23 -7.83
N LEU A 160 0.22 -18.37 -7.39
CA LEU A 160 -0.71 -17.68 -8.30
C LEU A 160 0.05 -16.74 -9.25
N ALA A 161 1.05 -16.00 -8.74
CA ALA A 161 1.91 -15.16 -9.57
C ALA A 161 2.68 -15.97 -10.62
N GLY A 162 3.19 -17.15 -10.27
CA GLY A 162 3.83 -18.09 -11.19
C GLY A 162 2.87 -18.60 -12.27
N ALA A 163 1.62 -18.94 -11.89
CA ALA A 163 0.59 -19.35 -12.84
C ALA A 163 0.22 -18.23 -13.84
N VAL A 164 0.14 -16.98 -13.35
CA VAL A 164 -0.07 -15.80 -14.22
C VAL A 164 1.14 -15.57 -15.14
N ALA A 165 2.36 -15.66 -14.61
CA ALA A 165 3.60 -15.46 -15.37
C ALA A 165 3.74 -16.50 -16.52
N THR A 166 3.39 -17.77 -16.27
CA THR A 166 3.38 -18.83 -17.27
C THR A 166 2.16 -18.78 -18.19
N GLY A 167 1.11 -18.11 -17.75
CA GLY A 167 -0.19 -18.05 -18.41
C GLY A 167 -0.94 -19.36 -18.38
N ASP A 168 -0.82 -20.10 -17.29
CA ASP A 168 -1.64 -21.31 -17.03
C ASP A 168 -3.03 -20.91 -16.51
N GLN A 169 -3.92 -20.62 -17.45
CA GLN A 169 -5.28 -20.17 -17.17
C GLN A 169 -6.08 -21.18 -16.33
N ARG A 170 -5.85 -22.49 -16.52
CA ARG A 170 -6.54 -23.51 -15.72
C ARG A 170 -6.11 -23.46 -14.27
N ARG A 171 -4.80 -23.31 -14.04
CA ARG A 171 -4.26 -23.20 -12.68
C ARG A 171 -4.71 -21.92 -12.00
N ILE A 172 -4.75 -20.79 -12.72
CA ILE A 172 -5.26 -19.52 -12.22
C ILE A 172 -6.68 -19.66 -11.67
N VAL A 173 -7.61 -20.19 -12.50
CA VAL A 173 -9.01 -20.36 -12.10
C VAL A 173 -9.12 -21.31 -10.89
N ALA A 174 -8.40 -22.41 -10.88
CA ALA A 174 -8.43 -23.36 -9.76
C ALA A 174 -7.91 -22.74 -8.45
N LEU A 175 -6.87 -21.90 -8.50
CA LEU A 175 -6.34 -21.21 -7.32
C LEU A 175 -7.30 -20.13 -6.83
N VAL A 176 -7.94 -19.40 -7.74
CA VAL A 176 -8.95 -18.39 -7.37
C VAL A 176 -10.17 -19.04 -6.76
N ASP A 177 -10.66 -20.17 -7.33
CA ASP A 177 -11.74 -20.96 -6.74
C ASP A 177 -11.42 -21.40 -5.31
N ALA A 178 -10.21 -21.88 -5.07
CA ALA A 178 -9.77 -22.31 -3.75
C ALA A 178 -9.72 -21.15 -2.74
N CYS A 179 -9.24 -19.97 -3.17
CA CYS A 179 -9.20 -18.77 -2.33
C CYS A 179 -10.60 -18.29 -1.97
N ASP A 180 -11.51 -18.22 -2.95
CA ASP A 180 -12.89 -17.79 -2.79
C ASP A 180 -13.65 -18.76 -1.87
N ALA A 181 -13.54 -20.08 -2.08
CA ALA A 181 -14.14 -21.10 -1.24
C ALA A 181 -13.63 -21.06 0.22
N ALA A 182 -12.38 -20.61 0.44
CA ALA A 182 -11.80 -20.39 1.76
C ALA A 182 -12.14 -19.01 2.36
N GLY A 183 -12.96 -18.19 1.68
CA GLY A 183 -13.35 -16.86 2.15
C GLY A 183 -12.20 -15.86 2.21
N ARG A 184 -11.21 -15.99 1.31
CA ARG A 184 -10.05 -15.09 1.26
C ARG A 184 -10.39 -13.76 0.61
N ASP A 185 -9.76 -12.67 1.10
CA ASP A 185 -9.91 -11.32 0.55
C ASP A 185 -9.21 -11.22 -0.82
N LEU A 186 -10.00 -11.22 -1.90
CA LEU A 186 -9.49 -11.15 -3.27
C LEU A 186 -8.98 -9.75 -3.62
N VAL A 187 -9.47 -8.69 -3.00
CA VAL A 187 -8.96 -7.32 -3.18
C VAL A 187 -7.55 -7.24 -2.62
N ARG A 188 -7.34 -7.79 -1.43
CA ARG A 188 -6.02 -7.85 -0.82
C ARG A 188 -5.07 -8.73 -1.62
N LEU A 189 -5.54 -9.90 -2.08
CA LEU A 189 -4.76 -10.79 -2.93
C LEU A 189 -4.31 -10.10 -4.22
N LEU A 190 -5.15 -9.26 -4.82
CA LEU A 190 -4.76 -8.44 -5.98
C LEU A 190 -3.61 -7.48 -5.65
N THR A 191 -3.69 -6.82 -4.50
CA THR A 191 -2.64 -5.90 -4.02
C THR A 191 -1.31 -6.65 -3.79
N ASP A 192 -1.37 -7.83 -3.17
CA ASP A 192 -0.20 -8.65 -2.93
C ASP A 192 0.42 -9.15 -4.25
N LEU A 193 -0.38 -9.53 -5.24
CA LEU A 193 0.09 -9.87 -6.58
C LEU A 193 0.76 -8.68 -7.28
N GLN A 194 0.18 -7.49 -7.20
CA GLN A 194 0.79 -6.27 -7.74
C GLN A 194 2.17 -6.00 -7.10
N ALA A 195 2.31 -6.21 -5.78
CA ALA A 195 3.59 -6.06 -5.10
C ALA A 195 4.63 -7.07 -5.58
N VAL A 196 4.24 -8.34 -5.79
CA VAL A 196 5.12 -9.40 -6.31
C VAL A 196 5.58 -9.08 -7.74
N PHE A 197 4.67 -8.68 -8.63
CA PHE A 197 5.04 -8.33 -10.01
C PHE A 197 5.86 -7.04 -10.08
N ARG A 198 5.60 -6.07 -9.19
CA ARG A 198 6.44 -4.87 -9.08
C ARG A 198 7.86 -5.22 -8.63
N SER A 199 8.01 -6.14 -7.67
CA SER A 199 9.34 -6.63 -7.26
C SER A 199 10.09 -7.28 -8.43
N ALA A 200 9.41 -8.13 -9.21
CA ALA A 200 9.97 -8.75 -10.40
C ALA A 200 10.35 -7.71 -11.49
N LEU A 201 9.56 -6.64 -11.65
CA LEU A 201 9.88 -5.55 -12.57
C LEU A 201 11.16 -4.80 -12.15
N LEU A 202 11.30 -4.51 -10.86
CA LEU A 202 12.51 -3.84 -10.34
C LEU A 202 13.75 -4.74 -10.50
N ASP A 203 13.62 -6.04 -10.27
CA ASP A 203 14.67 -7.02 -10.52
C ASP A 203 15.04 -7.09 -12.01
N ALA A 204 14.04 -7.12 -12.91
CA ALA A 204 14.28 -7.08 -14.34
C ALA A 204 15.05 -5.83 -14.79
N ILE A 205 14.69 -4.66 -14.24
CA ILE A 205 15.42 -3.40 -14.52
C ILE A 205 16.88 -3.51 -14.04
N ALA A 206 17.08 -4.03 -12.82
CA ALA A 206 18.43 -4.17 -12.25
C ALA A 206 19.31 -5.16 -13.01
N ARG A 207 18.72 -6.23 -13.60
CA ARG A 207 19.43 -7.29 -14.34
C ARG A 207 19.50 -7.09 -15.86
N GLY A 208 19.16 -5.93 -16.36
CA GLY A 208 19.29 -5.61 -17.79
C GLY A 208 18.12 -6.07 -18.66
N GLY A 209 16.90 -6.08 -18.11
CA GLY A 209 15.66 -6.17 -18.86
C GLY A 209 14.86 -7.47 -18.71
N ARG A 210 15.30 -8.42 -17.87
CA ARG A 210 14.59 -9.69 -17.61
C ARG A 210 14.65 -10.11 -16.16
N SER A 211 13.57 -10.71 -15.62
CA SER A 211 13.53 -11.35 -14.30
C SER A 211 12.99 -12.77 -14.39
N ASP A 212 13.58 -13.67 -13.63
CA ASP A 212 13.21 -15.08 -13.47
C ASP A 212 12.59 -15.40 -12.10
N GLN A 213 12.35 -14.37 -11.27
CA GLN A 213 11.85 -14.52 -9.89
C GLN A 213 10.52 -15.27 -9.76
N LEU A 214 9.71 -15.30 -10.80
CA LEU A 214 8.35 -15.85 -10.77
C LEU A 214 8.27 -17.34 -11.16
N GLY A 215 9.41 -18.01 -11.42
CA GLY A 215 9.49 -19.46 -11.60
C GLY A 215 8.89 -20.02 -12.91
N GLY A 216 8.43 -19.19 -13.84
CA GLY A 216 7.77 -19.60 -15.07
C GLY A 216 8.53 -19.26 -16.37
N GLY A 217 9.80 -18.90 -16.27
CA GLY A 217 10.60 -18.34 -17.35
C GLY A 217 10.86 -16.85 -17.15
N ALA A 218 11.88 -16.34 -17.86
CA ALA A 218 12.28 -14.95 -17.71
C ALA A 218 11.29 -13.99 -18.39
N LEU A 219 10.58 -13.18 -17.63
CA LEU A 219 9.74 -12.11 -18.14
C LEU A 219 10.54 -10.84 -18.39
N THR A 220 10.22 -10.16 -19.50
CA THR A 220 10.84 -8.86 -19.82
C THR A 220 10.20 -7.72 -19.04
N THR A 221 10.92 -6.59 -18.91
CA THR A 221 10.37 -5.35 -18.33
C THR A 221 9.07 -4.92 -19.01
N GLU A 222 8.99 -5.06 -20.32
CA GLU A 222 7.78 -4.73 -21.10
C GLU A 222 6.60 -5.63 -20.74
N GLN A 223 6.81 -6.94 -20.64
CA GLN A 223 5.77 -7.90 -20.24
C GLN A 223 5.28 -7.62 -18.81
N LEU A 224 6.20 -7.37 -17.87
CA LEU A 224 5.87 -7.06 -16.48
C LEU A 224 5.12 -5.73 -16.35
N THR A 225 5.49 -4.72 -17.13
CA THR A 225 4.77 -3.42 -17.14
C THR A 225 3.33 -3.60 -17.62
N ARG A 226 3.13 -4.29 -18.76
CA ARG A 226 1.77 -4.55 -19.30
C ARG A 226 0.91 -5.36 -18.35
N LEU A 227 1.51 -6.34 -17.68
CA LEU A 227 0.83 -7.15 -16.68
C LEU A 227 0.37 -6.30 -15.50
N LEU A 228 1.25 -5.45 -14.96
CA LEU A 228 0.93 -4.54 -13.87
C LEU A 228 -0.15 -3.51 -14.26
N ASP A 229 -0.08 -2.97 -15.48
CA ASP A 229 -1.09 -2.05 -15.99
C ASP A 229 -2.47 -2.71 -16.05
N ALA A 230 -2.55 -3.94 -16.56
CA ALA A 230 -3.80 -4.69 -16.62
C ALA A 230 -4.38 -5.01 -15.24
N LEU A 231 -3.52 -5.39 -14.26
CA LEU A 231 -3.94 -5.62 -12.88
C LEU A 231 -4.47 -4.33 -12.23
N ARG A 232 -3.82 -3.20 -12.48
CA ARG A 232 -4.23 -1.88 -11.96
C ARG A 232 -5.55 -1.41 -12.59
N GLU A 233 -5.74 -1.60 -13.89
CA GLU A 233 -7.00 -1.28 -14.57
C GLU A 233 -8.18 -2.10 -14.03
N GLY A 234 -7.94 -3.36 -13.69
CA GLY A 234 -8.96 -4.25 -13.13
C GLY A 234 -9.31 -3.98 -11.67
N GLU A 235 -8.47 -3.29 -10.91
CA GLU A 235 -8.62 -3.08 -9.46
C GLU A 235 -9.98 -2.47 -9.09
N GLY A 236 -10.42 -1.45 -9.82
CA GLY A 236 -11.71 -0.81 -9.59
C GLY A 236 -12.89 -1.78 -9.74
N GLY A 237 -12.81 -2.69 -10.70
CA GLY A 237 -13.85 -3.73 -10.93
C GLY A 237 -13.88 -4.77 -9.81
N VAL A 238 -12.73 -5.18 -9.29
CA VAL A 238 -12.63 -6.12 -8.17
C VAL A 238 -13.15 -5.48 -6.90
N ARG A 239 -12.75 -4.24 -6.60
CA ARG A 239 -13.03 -3.54 -5.34
C ARG A 239 -14.47 -3.05 -5.22
N LEU A 240 -15.09 -2.60 -6.32
CA LEU A 240 -16.40 -1.93 -6.33
C LEU A 240 -17.46 -2.71 -7.10
N GLY A 241 -17.10 -3.79 -7.76
CA GLY A 241 -18.00 -4.59 -8.59
C GLY A 241 -18.92 -5.49 -7.77
N LEU A 242 -20.10 -5.81 -8.35
CA LEU A 242 -21.08 -6.71 -7.72
C LEU A 242 -20.65 -8.19 -7.71
N ALA A 243 -19.62 -8.57 -8.48
CA ALA A 243 -19.14 -9.93 -8.64
C ALA A 243 -17.61 -9.96 -8.51
N GLU A 244 -17.13 -9.83 -7.27
CA GLU A 244 -15.71 -9.70 -6.92
C GLU A 244 -14.87 -10.81 -7.54
N LYS A 245 -15.25 -12.09 -7.35
CA LYS A 245 -14.57 -13.25 -7.90
C LYS A 245 -14.44 -13.20 -9.42
N ILE A 246 -15.55 -12.96 -10.13
CA ILE A 246 -15.55 -12.91 -11.61
C ILE A 246 -14.66 -11.78 -12.10
N ASN A 247 -14.74 -10.62 -11.47
CA ASN A 247 -13.90 -9.48 -11.82
C ASN A 247 -12.42 -9.76 -11.57
N PHE A 248 -12.10 -10.46 -10.48
CA PHE A 248 -10.74 -10.88 -10.17
C PHE A 248 -10.20 -11.86 -11.22
N GLU A 249 -10.95 -12.92 -11.55
CA GLU A 249 -10.60 -13.89 -12.58
C GLU A 249 -10.37 -13.21 -13.95
N VAL A 250 -11.31 -12.37 -14.38
CA VAL A 250 -11.20 -11.63 -15.66
C VAL A 250 -9.97 -10.71 -15.64
N THR A 251 -9.69 -10.07 -14.52
CA THR A 251 -8.50 -9.20 -14.37
C THR A 251 -7.21 -10.01 -14.56
N LEU A 252 -7.09 -11.17 -13.92
CA LEU A 252 -5.91 -12.03 -14.07
C LEU A 252 -5.76 -12.56 -15.50
N LEU A 253 -6.85 -12.99 -16.13
CA LEU A 253 -6.82 -13.50 -17.50
C LEU A 253 -6.43 -12.39 -18.51
N ARG A 254 -6.95 -11.18 -18.33
CA ARG A 254 -6.55 -10.00 -19.12
C ARG A 254 -5.07 -9.66 -18.92
N ALA A 255 -4.56 -9.77 -17.69
CA ALA A 255 -3.15 -9.54 -17.41
C ALA A 255 -2.24 -10.56 -18.12
N VAL A 256 -2.65 -11.84 -18.19
CA VAL A 256 -1.96 -12.87 -18.98
C VAL A 256 -1.96 -12.50 -20.47
N GLU A 257 -3.09 -12.10 -21.02
CA GLU A 257 -3.17 -11.72 -22.44
C GLU A 257 -2.33 -10.49 -22.75
N ALA A 258 -2.39 -9.45 -21.89
CA ALA A 258 -1.60 -8.24 -22.04
C ALA A 258 -0.09 -8.52 -22.03
N SER A 259 0.37 -9.43 -21.17
CA SER A 259 1.78 -9.84 -21.09
C SER A 259 2.27 -10.57 -22.33
N ARG A 260 1.37 -11.27 -23.04
CA ARG A 260 1.65 -12.04 -24.26
C ARG A 260 1.54 -11.22 -25.55
N ALA A 261 0.84 -10.07 -25.50
CA ALA A 261 0.70 -9.20 -26.65
C ALA A 261 2.07 -8.72 -27.12
N ARG A 262 2.44 -9.02 -28.37
CA ARG A 262 3.66 -8.46 -28.98
C ARG A 262 3.38 -7.04 -29.42
N ALA A 263 4.34 -6.14 -29.20
CA ALA A 263 4.25 -4.80 -29.76
C ALA A 263 4.18 -4.89 -31.28
N ILE A 264 3.27 -4.15 -31.91
CA ILE A 264 3.11 -4.13 -33.38
C ILE A 264 4.46 -3.79 -34.04
N ASP A 265 5.24 -2.89 -33.43
CA ASP A 265 6.57 -2.52 -33.91
C ASP A 265 7.59 -3.67 -33.90
N SER A 266 7.50 -4.62 -32.96
CA SER A 266 8.39 -5.78 -32.95
C SER A 266 8.01 -6.79 -34.03
N LEU A 267 6.70 -6.98 -34.26
CA LEU A 267 6.20 -7.80 -35.35
C LEU A 267 6.55 -7.20 -36.74
N LEU A 268 6.44 -5.89 -36.88
CA LEU A 268 6.84 -5.18 -38.10
C LEU A 268 8.34 -5.32 -38.34
N LYS A 269 9.18 -5.20 -37.34
CA LYS A 269 10.64 -5.42 -37.45
C LYS A 269 10.97 -6.87 -37.85
N GLU A 270 10.32 -7.86 -37.22
CA GLU A 270 10.51 -9.27 -37.57
C GLU A 270 10.06 -9.55 -38.99
N LEU A 271 8.90 -9.00 -39.43
CA LEU A 271 8.40 -9.14 -40.79
C LEU A 271 9.32 -8.46 -41.81
N THR A 272 9.86 -7.29 -41.47
CA THR A 272 10.80 -6.59 -42.37
C THR A 272 12.10 -7.37 -42.52
N ALA A 273 12.64 -7.91 -41.42
CA ALA A 273 13.84 -8.75 -41.43
C ALA A 273 13.61 -10.04 -42.27
N LEU A 274 12.47 -10.72 -42.11
CA LEU A 274 12.11 -11.89 -42.89
C LEU A 274 11.89 -11.57 -44.39
N ALA A 275 11.37 -10.39 -44.70
CA ALA A 275 11.21 -9.93 -46.09
C ALA A 275 12.56 -9.60 -46.75
N GLU A 276 13.55 -9.13 -45.98
CA GLU A 276 14.92 -8.88 -46.45
C GLU A 276 15.72 -10.18 -46.63
N GLU A 277 15.44 -11.22 -45.82
CA GLU A 277 16.06 -12.55 -45.93
C GLU A 277 15.41 -13.45 -47.01
N ALA A 278 14.24 -13.09 -47.55
CA ALA A 278 13.60 -13.86 -48.56
C ALA A 278 14.41 -13.75 -49.88
N PRO A 279 14.93 -14.84 -50.47
CA PRO A 279 15.67 -14.79 -51.72
C PRO A 279 14.76 -14.28 -52.84
N ALA A 280 15.26 -13.30 -53.60
CA ALA A 280 14.58 -12.73 -54.74
C ALA A 280 14.09 -13.87 -55.68
N ALA A 281 12.79 -14.12 -55.66
CA ALA A 281 12.18 -15.15 -56.50
C ALA A 281 12.41 -14.75 -57.95
N ASP A 282 13.10 -15.63 -58.64
CA ASP A 282 13.53 -15.70 -60.02
C ASP A 282 12.50 -15.08 -61.02
N GLU A 283 12.76 -13.85 -61.47
CA GLU A 283 12.18 -13.31 -62.70
C GLU A 283 12.90 -13.89 -63.90
N LYS A 284 12.75 -15.17 -64.13
CA LYS A 284 13.11 -15.81 -65.40
C LYS A 284 12.12 -16.91 -65.77
N LYS A 285 11.01 -16.50 -66.38
CA LYS A 285 10.32 -17.30 -67.41
C LYS A 285 9.25 -16.45 -68.13
N LYS A 286 9.72 -15.68 -69.08
CA LYS A 286 8.94 -15.41 -70.35
C LYS A 286 9.94 -14.93 -71.38
N ALA A 287 10.41 -15.85 -72.19
CA ALA A 287 10.84 -15.64 -73.56
C ALA A 287 10.29 -16.83 -74.40
#